data_51063cf68f8119336ccc222b4d0ac88e
#
_entry.id   51063cf68f8119336ccc222b4d0ac88e
#
_cell.length_a   1.000
_cell.length_b   1.000
_cell.length_c   1.000
_cell.angle_alpha   90.00
_cell.angle_beta   90.00
_cell.angle_gamma   90.00
#
_symmetry.space_group_name_H-M   'P 1'
#
loop_
_entity.id
_entity.type
_entity.pdbx_description
1 polymer ?
#
loop_
_entity_poly.entity_id
_entity_poly.type
_entity_poly.pdbx_seq_one_letter_code
_entity_poly.pdbx_strand_id
1 'polypeptide(L)'
;MHEAAAQLEPPRLPELFCGMARVRGPRPVLYPVSCSPQAWASGAMFMFLQAALGLLPQASEHMLHVREPQLPPFLNELTVERLAVGDSRVTLQFRRQGSRTLANLLGVEGGPLQVRIELS
;
A
#
# COMPACT_ATOMS: atom_id res chain seq x y z
N MET A 1 -4.68 10.85 -5.81
CA MET A 1 -5.49 9.79 -5.16
C MET A 1 -5.69 10.05 -3.67
N HIS A 2 -4.64 10.25 -2.89
CA HIS A 2 -4.74 10.52 -1.44
C HIS A 2 -5.73 11.64 -1.09
N GLU A 3 -5.64 12.80 -1.76
CA GLU A 3 -6.56 13.92 -1.51
C GLU A 3 -8.01 13.60 -1.88
N ALA A 4 -8.27 12.81 -2.93
CA ALA A 4 -9.62 12.39 -3.28
C ALA A 4 -10.19 11.44 -2.22
N ALA A 5 -9.38 10.52 -1.70
CA ALA A 5 -9.79 9.61 -0.63
C ALA A 5 -10.13 10.37 0.66
N ALA A 6 -9.35 11.40 1.01
CA ALA A 6 -9.56 12.19 2.22
C ALA A 6 -10.82 13.07 2.20
N GLN A 7 -11.41 13.31 1.02
CA GLN A 7 -12.62 14.11 0.88
C GLN A 7 -13.92 13.31 0.94
N LEU A 8 -13.82 11.97 1.02
CA LEU A 8 -14.97 11.08 1.19
C LEU A 8 -15.05 10.58 2.64
N GLU A 9 -16.27 10.39 3.14
CA GLU A 9 -16.52 9.87 4.49
C GLU A 9 -17.27 8.53 4.41
N PRO A 10 -16.69 7.45 4.97
CA PRO A 10 -15.30 7.35 5.46
C PRO A 10 -14.28 7.52 4.33
N PRO A 11 -13.01 7.87 4.65
CA PRO A 11 -11.96 8.04 3.64
C PRO A 11 -11.81 6.79 2.77
N ARG A 12 -12.00 6.95 1.45
CA ARG A 12 -11.94 5.85 0.47
C ARG A 12 -11.67 6.38 -0.93
N LEU A 13 -11.23 5.51 -1.84
CA LEU A 13 -11.19 5.88 -3.25
C LEU A 13 -12.58 5.86 -3.87
N PRO A 14 -12.90 6.78 -4.79
CA PRO A 14 -14.10 6.69 -5.61
C PRO A 14 -13.99 5.56 -6.61
N GLU A 15 -15.13 5.09 -7.13
CA GLU A 15 -15.15 4.10 -8.20
C GLU A 15 -14.49 4.63 -9.48
N LEU A 16 -14.72 5.88 -9.80
CA LEU A 16 -14.30 6.48 -11.06
C LEU A 16 -13.50 7.76 -10.84
N PHE A 17 -12.53 7.98 -11.73
CA PHE A 17 -11.81 9.24 -11.89
C PHE A 17 -12.10 9.77 -13.29
N CYS A 18 -12.42 11.05 -13.42
CA CYS A 18 -12.61 11.70 -14.70
C CYS A 18 -11.39 12.54 -15.10
N GLY A 19 -11.27 12.83 -16.41
CA GLY A 19 -10.18 13.63 -16.97
C GLY A 19 -10.41 15.15 -16.91
N MET A 20 -11.36 15.62 -16.10
CA MET A 20 -11.59 17.06 -15.96
C MET A 20 -10.42 17.75 -15.23
N ALA A 21 -10.11 18.97 -15.65
CA ALA A 21 -9.08 19.77 -14.99
C ALA A 21 -9.43 19.97 -13.51
N ARG A 22 -8.44 19.74 -12.65
CA ARG A 22 -8.60 19.91 -11.21
C ARG A 22 -8.49 21.39 -10.85
N VAL A 23 -9.62 22.00 -10.54
CA VAL A 23 -9.66 23.34 -9.93
C VAL A 23 -9.50 23.18 -8.42
N ARG A 24 -8.62 23.96 -7.78
CA ARG A 24 -8.43 23.92 -6.33
C ARG A 24 -9.77 24.17 -5.63
N GLY A 25 -10.25 23.20 -4.87
CA GLY A 25 -11.37 23.34 -3.95
C GLY A 25 -12.65 22.53 -4.23
N PRO A 26 -13.02 22.09 -5.44
CA PRO A 26 -14.25 21.32 -5.59
C PRO A 26 -14.10 19.91 -4.96
N ARG A 27 -15.12 19.53 -4.22
CA ARG A 27 -15.23 18.14 -3.72
C ARG A 27 -15.43 17.18 -4.90
N PRO A 28 -15.12 15.87 -4.74
CA PRO A 28 -15.48 14.88 -5.74
C PRO A 28 -16.97 14.99 -6.09
N VAL A 29 -17.27 15.02 -7.39
CA VAL A 29 -18.66 15.07 -7.87
C VAL A 29 -19.25 13.66 -7.76
N LEU A 30 -20.39 13.54 -7.09
CA LEU A 30 -21.12 12.28 -7.02
C LEU A 30 -21.68 11.93 -8.41
N TYR A 31 -21.34 10.74 -8.89
CA TYR A 31 -21.92 10.18 -10.10
C TYR A 31 -23.04 9.21 -9.69
N PRO A 32 -24.32 9.50 -10.04
CA PRO A 32 -25.46 8.81 -9.44
C PRO A 32 -25.49 7.31 -9.60
N VAL A 33 -24.87 6.78 -10.67
CA VAL A 33 -24.84 5.33 -10.96
C VAL A 33 -23.53 4.67 -10.52
N SER A 34 -22.62 5.40 -9.87
CA SER A 34 -21.40 4.81 -9.34
C SER A 34 -21.66 4.07 -8.03
N CYS A 35 -20.94 2.97 -7.83
CA CYS A 35 -20.97 2.26 -6.56
C CYS A 35 -20.17 3.00 -5.50
N SER A 36 -20.75 3.19 -4.32
CA SER A 36 -20.08 3.86 -3.20
C SER A 36 -20.55 3.24 -1.88
N PRO A 37 -19.75 2.39 -1.24
CA PRO A 37 -18.37 1.99 -1.59
C PRO A 37 -18.29 1.03 -2.78
N GLN A 38 -17.10 0.99 -3.42
CA GLN A 38 -16.79 0.03 -4.46
C GLN A 38 -15.66 -0.90 -4.01
N ALA A 39 -15.87 -2.21 -4.14
CA ALA A 39 -14.95 -3.22 -3.62
C ALA A 39 -13.54 -3.12 -4.23
N TRP A 40 -13.43 -3.00 -5.56
CA TRP A 40 -12.13 -2.88 -6.22
C TRP A 40 -11.38 -1.60 -5.81
N ALA A 41 -12.10 -0.50 -5.59
CA ALA A 41 -11.49 0.76 -5.15
C ALA A 41 -10.92 0.65 -3.73
N SER A 42 -11.57 -0.12 -2.87
CA SER A 42 -11.04 -0.44 -1.53
C SER A 42 -9.79 -1.32 -1.61
N GLY A 43 -9.79 -2.34 -2.47
CA GLY A 43 -8.63 -3.22 -2.70
C GLY A 43 -7.45 -2.50 -3.34
N ALA A 44 -7.69 -1.52 -4.21
CA ALA A 44 -6.64 -0.79 -4.91
C ALA A 44 -5.67 -0.08 -3.96
N MET A 45 -6.10 0.39 -2.78
CA MET A 45 -5.22 1.02 -1.79
C MET A 45 -4.13 0.05 -1.31
N PHE A 46 -4.49 -1.20 -1.07
CA PHE A 46 -3.53 -2.23 -0.66
C PHE A 46 -2.58 -2.59 -1.80
N MET A 47 -3.06 -2.64 -3.04
CA MET A 47 -2.23 -2.88 -4.22
C MET A 47 -1.22 -1.75 -4.45
N PHE A 48 -1.61 -0.49 -4.26
CA PHE A 48 -0.68 0.64 -4.34
C PHE A 48 0.38 0.58 -3.26
N LEU A 49 0.00 0.24 -2.02
CA LEU A 49 0.94 0.08 -0.92
C LEU A 49 1.91 -1.08 -1.20
N GLN A 50 1.39 -2.22 -1.63
CA GLN A 50 2.19 -3.38 -2.01
C GLN A 50 3.21 -3.02 -3.10
N ALA A 51 2.78 -2.32 -4.16
CA ALA A 51 3.64 -1.90 -5.24
C ALA A 51 4.70 -0.88 -4.78
N ALA A 52 4.32 0.11 -3.98
CA ALA A 52 5.24 1.12 -3.48
C ALA A 52 6.32 0.54 -2.55
N LEU A 53 5.95 -0.43 -1.72
CA LEU A 53 6.87 -1.12 -0.81
C LEU A 53 7.63 -2.28 -1.48
N GLY A 54 7.39 -2.54 -2.77
CA GLY A 54 8.05 -3.60 -3.51
C GLY A 54 7.78 -5.01 -2.95
N LEU A 55 6.61 -5.24 -2.34
CA LEU A 55 6.26 -6.51 -1.71
C LEU A 55 5.85 -7.55 -2.75
N LEU A 56 6.63 -8.60 -2.90
CA LEU A 56 6.43 -9.71 -3.82
C LEU A 56 6.32 -11.02 -3.04
N PRO A 57 5.12 -11.36 -2.52
CA PRO A 57 4.92 -12.61 -1.81
C PRO A 57 4.88 -13.81 -2.77
N GLN A 58 5.61 -14.85 -2.44
CA GLN A 58 5.65 -16.14 -3.14
C GLN A 58 5.32 -17.25 -2.12
N ALA A 59 4.04 -17.35 -1.77
CA ALA A 59 3.59 -18.20 -0.68
C ALA A 59 3.89 -19.69 -0.90
N SER A 60 3.83 -20.18 -2.15
CA SER A 60 4.20 -21.56 -2.51
C SER A 60 5.68 -21.87 -2.32
N GLU A 61 6.54 -20.86 -2.31
CA GLU A 61 7.97 -20.98 -2.12
C GLU A 61 8.41 -20.59 -0.70
N HIS A 62 7.45 -20.30 0.18
CA HIS A 62 7.71 -19.78 1.52
C HIS A 62 8.66 -18.57 1.50
N MET A 63 8.45 -17.65 0.55
CA MET A 63 9.32 -16.50 0.35
C MET A 63 8.52 -15.19 0.27
N LEU A 64 9.09 -14.15 0.85
CA LEU A 64 8.71 -12.76 0.61
C LEU A 64 9.94 -12.00 0.10
N HIS A 65 9.83 -11.45 -1.10
CA HIS A 65 10.85 -10.57 -1.65
C HIS A 65 10.38 -9.12 -1.49
N VAL A 66 11.22 -8.28 -0.89
CA VAL A 66 11.04 -6.82 -0.77
C VAL A 66 12.05 -6.18 -1.70
N ARG A 67 11.59 -5.58 -2.79
CA ARG A 67 12.48 -5.06 -3.84
C ARG A 67 12.28 -3.56 -4.03
N GLU A 68 13.38 -2.81 -3.85
CA GLU A 68 13.45 -1.36 -4.08
C GLU A 68 12.29 -0.58 -3.46
N PRO A 69 12.02 -0.75 -2.15
CA PRO A 69 10.87 -0.13 -1.51
C PRO A 69 10.95 1.39 -1.59
N GLN A 70 9.80 2.03 -1.80
CA GLN A 70 9.68 3.48 -1.81
C GLN A 70 8.50 3.93 -0.95
N LEU A 71 8.79 4.69 0.10
CA LEU A 71 7.74 5.33 0.88
C LEU A 71 7.16 6.53 0.11
N PRO A 72 5.82 6.69 0.13
CA PRO A 72 5.20 7.92 -0.36
C PRO A 72 5.84 9.18 0.24
N PRO A 73 5.93 10.31 -0.47
CA PRO A 73 6.66 11.49 -0.01
C PRO A 73 6.20 12.05 1.35
N PHE A 74 4.95 11.80 1.72
CA PHE A 74 4.34 12.27 2.96
C PHE A 74 4.57 11.33 4.15
N LEU A 75 5.24 10.16 3.95
CA LEU A 75 5.58 9.22 5.02
C LEU A 75 7.09 9.16 5.25
N ASN A 76 7.51 9.22 6.50
CA ASN A 76 8.89 9.01 6.91
C ASN A 76 9.13 7.60 7.46
N GLU A 77 8.08 6.99 7.98
CA GLU A 77 8.12 5.65 8.53
C GLU A 77 6.77 4.96 8.31
N LEU A 78 6.80 3.65 8.11
CA LEU A 78 5.64 2.79 8.00
C LEU A 78 5.98 1.41 8.55
N THR A 79 5.14 0.87 9.42
CA THR A 79 5.23 -0.53 9.84
C THR A 79 4.07 -1.31 9.25
N VAL A 80 4.38 -2.42 8.61
CA VAL A 80 3.42 -3.41 8.13
C VAL A 80 3.47 -4.58 9.11
N GLU A 81 2.43 -4.69 9.92
CA GLU A 81 2.35 -5.71 10.96
C GLU A 81 1.61 -6.94 10.46
N ARG A 82 2.16 -8.11 10.78
CA ARG A 82 1.53 -9.42 10.58
C ARG A 82 1.02 -9.66 9.14
N LEU A 83 1.76 -9.18 8.14
CA LEU A 83 1.46 -9.45 6.73
C LEU A 83 1.43 -10.97 6.51
N ALA A 84 0.31 -11.47 5.99
CA ALA A 84 0.15 -12.88 5.70
C ALA A 84 0.91 -13.29 4.44
N VAL A 85 1.76 -14.30 4.55
CA VAL A 85 2.42 -14.97 3.42
C VAL A 85 2.33 -16.48 3.66
N GLY A 86 1.39 -17.14 3.00
CA GLY A 86 1.04 -18.53 3.32
C GLY A 86 0.61 -18.66 4.79
N ASP A 87 1.22 -19.62 5.49
CA ASP A 87 0.97 -19.88 6.92
C ASP A 87 1.77 -18.97 7.85
N SER A 88 2.59 -18.09 7.31
CA SER A 88 3.45 -17.19 8.07
C SER A 88 2.83 -15.80 8.21
N ARG A 89 3.28 -15.09 9.23
CA ARG A 89 2.99 -13.67 9.46
C ARG A 89 4.32 -12.95 9.62
N VAL A 90 4.53 -11.91 8.82
CA VAL A 90 5.77 -11.13 8.83
C VAL A 90 5.49 -9.69 9.22
N THR A 91 6.35 -9.12 10.05
CA THR A 91 6.31 -7.71 10.42
C THR A 91 7.54 -7.02 9.86
N LEU A 92 7.30 -5.97 9.06
CA LEU A 92 8.33 -5.19 8.39
C LEU A 92 8.21 -3.72 8.75
N GLN A 93 9.34 -3.05 8.93
CA GLN A 93 9.41 -1.61 9.12
C GLN A 93 10.14 -0.98 7.93
N PHE A 94 9.56 0.08 7.41
CA PHE A 94 10.12 0.90 6.33
C PHE A 94 10.42 2.29 6.88
N ARG A 95 11.63 2.80 6.64
CA ARG A 95 12.06 4.15 7.09
C ARG A 95 12.73 4.89 5.97
N ARG A 96 12.39 6.17 5.83
CA ARG A 96 13.06 7.07 4.89
C ARG A 96 14.43 7.48 5.43
N GLN A 97 15.46 7.35 4.58
CA GLN A 97 16.80 7.84 4.85
C GLN A 97 17.30 8.63 3.62
N GLY A 98 17.19 9.94 3.70
CA GLY A 98 17.46 10.79 2.52
C GLY A 98 16.49 10.51 1.39
N SER A 99 17.02 10.16 0.21
CA SER A 99 16.24 9.78 -0.98
C SER A 99 15.83 8.30 -1.01
N ARG A 100 16.35 7.47 -0.10
CA ARG A 100 16.13 6.03 -0.08
C ARG A 100 15.12 5.62 0.99
N THR A 101 14.55 4.44 0.83
CA THR A 101 13.75 3.77 1.85
C THR A 101 14.48 2.51 2.30
N LEU A 102 14.73 2.40 3.59
CA LEU A 102 15.25 1.19 4.21
C LEU A 102 14.08 0.30 4.62
N ALA A 103 14.26 -1.01 4.50
CA ALA A 103 13.34 -2.02 5.00
C ALA A 103 14.04 -2.89 6.03
N ASN A 104 13.40 -3.11 7.17
CA ASN A 104 13.87 -3.96 8.25
C ASN A 104 12.85 -5.05 8.56
N LEU A 105 13.32 -6.28 8.70
CA LEU A 105 12.53 -7.38 9.21
C LEU A 105 12.48 -7.27 10.74
N LEU A 106 11.29 -7.11 11.31
CA LEU A 106 11.09 -7.06 12.77
C LEU A 106 10.75 -8.43 13.35
N GLY A 107 10.06 -9.28 12.59
CA GLY A 107 9.72 -10.62 13.05
C GLY A 107 8.98 -11.46 12.02
N VAL A 108 9.05 -12.78 12.22
CA VAL A 108 8.29 -13.78 11.49
C VAL A 108 7.66 -14.73 12.51
N GLU A 109 6.36 -14.99 12.36
CA GLU A 109 5.59 -15.91 13.19
C GLU A 109 4.95 -16.98 12.29
N GLY A 110 4.67 -18.17 12.84
CA GLY A 110 4.02 -19.26 12.14
C GLY A 110 5.01 -20.18 11.40
N GLY A 111 4.72 -20.48 10.15
CA GLY A 111 5.52 -21.39 9.33
C GLY A 111 6.88 -20.84 8.89
N PRO A 112 7.66 -21.61 8.12
CA PRO A 112 8.93 -21.14 7.58
C PRO A 112 8.68 -20.04 6.53
N LEU A 113 9.44 -18.94 6.61
CA LEU A 113 9.41 -17.87 5.62
C LEU A 113 10.80 -17.27 5.43
N GLN A 114 11.29 -17.30 4.20
CA GLN A 114 12.49 -16.58 3.82
C GLN A 114 12.11 -15.16 3.40
N VAL A 115 12.73 -14.15 4.00
CA VAL A 115 12.56 -12.73 3.61
C VAL A 115 13.83 -12.25 2.93
N ARG A 116 13.72 -11.84 1.67
CA ARG A 116 14.81 -11.25 0.91
C ARG A 116 14.55 -9.76 0.72
N ILE A 117 15.49 -8.91 1.12
CA ILE A 117 15.39 -7.45 0.99
C ILE A 117 16.47 -6.97 0.04
N GLU A 118 16.07 -6.32 -1.05
CA GLU A 118 16.94 -5.65 -2.01
C GLU A 118 16.65 -4.14 -1.98
N LEU A 119 17.66 -3.36 -1.65
CA LEU A 119 17.60 -1.90 -1.59
C LEU A 119 18.24 -1.30 -2.85
N SER A 120 17.67 -0.19 -3.33
CA SER A 120 18.23 0.58 -4.46
C SER A 120 19.43 1.44 -4.04
#